data_35d117c254520720ae1dbcdcce6c9223
#
_entry.id   35d117c254520720ae1dbcdcce6c9223
#
_cell.length_a   1.000
_cell.length_b   1.000
_cell.length_c   1.000
_cell.angle_alpha   90.00
_cell.angle_beta   90.00
_cell.angle_gamma   90.00
#
_symmetry.space_group_name_H-M   'P 1'
#
loop_
_entity.id
_entity.type
_entity.pdbx_description
1 polymer ?
#
loop_
_entity_poly.entity_id
_entity_poly.type
_entity_poly.pdbx_seq_one_letter_code
_entity_poly.pdbx_strand_id
1 'polypeptide(L)'
;MHVLVADDRGEALGHIAFGTSRDDDVAPEVGEIRALFVRPAAWRQGVGSALMSAALDSLRELGYTEATVWSFADNSRANAFYEHHGFRRDGADKREAIWARLLEVRYRQELS
;
A
#
# COMPACT_ATOMS: atom_id res chain seq x y z
N MET A 1 -10.42 -2.05 9.31
CA MET A 1 -9.50 -2.43 8.22
C MET A 1 -10.30 -3.15 7.13
N HIS A 2 -9.97 -2.90 5.89
CA HIS A 2 -10.60 -3.51 4.73
C HIS A 2 -9.61 -4.41 4.01
N VAL A 3 -10.10 -5.47 3.39
CA VAL A 3 -9.29 -6.37 2.60
C VAL A 3 -10.00 -6.65 1.28
N LEU A 4 -9.28 -6.50 0.17
CA LEU A 4 -9.75 -6.92 -1.15
C LEU A 4 -8.92 -8.12 -1.59
N VAL A 5 -9.59 -9.07 -2.21
CA VAL A 5 -8.95 -10.30 -2.71
C VAL A 5 -9.13 -10.39 -4.22
N ALA A 6 -8.03 -10.62 -4.93
CA ALA A 6 -8.09 -10.96 -6.35
C ALA A 6 -8.27 -12.46 -6.45
N ASP A 7 -9.27 -12.88 -7.23
CA ASP A 7 -9.69 -14.26 -7.32
C ASP A 7 -9.80 -14.70 -8.78
N ASP A 8 -9.40 -15.94 -9.07
CA ASP A 8 -9.61 -16.56 -10.37
C ASP A 8 -10.23 -17.94 -10.14
N ARG A 9 -11.52 -18.06 -10.45
CA ARG A 9 -12.28 -19.32 -10.34
C ARG A 9 -12.19 -19.95 -8.95
N GLY A 10 -12.32 -19.13 -7.90
CA GLY A 10 -12.25 -19.58 -6.52
C GLY A 10 -10.85 -19.71 -5.95
N GLU A 11 -9.83 -19.41 -6.74
CA GLU A 11 -8.43 -19.43 -6.30
C GLU A 11 -7.93 -18.01 -6.05
N ALA A 12 -7.49 -17.72 -4.82
CA ALA A 12 -6.98 -16.41 -4.47
C ALA A 12 -5.61 -16.19 -5.10
N LEU A 13 -5.49 -15.11 -5.88
CA LEU A 13 -4.24 -14.71 -6.54
C LEU A 13 -3.43 -13.71 -5.71
N GLY A 14 -4.10 -12.96 -4.84
CA GLY A 14 -3.47 -11.97 -4.00
C GLY A 14 -4.49 -11.21 -3.16
N HIS A 15 -3.99 -10.33 -2.31
CA HIS A 15 -4.87 -9.49 -1.50
C HIS A 15 -4.19 -8.16 -1.17
N ILE A 16 -5.00 -7.17 -0.82
CA ILE A 16 -4.54 -5.88 -0.32
C ILE A 16 -5.36 -5.50 0.91
N ALA A 17 -4.68 -5.05 1.95
CA ALA A 17 -5.31 -4.57 3.18
C ALA A 17 -5.06 -3.08 3.34
N PHE A 18 -6.08 -2.34 3.74
CA PHE A 18 -6.02 -0.90 3.88
C PHE A 18 -7.03 -0.41 4.92
N GLY A 19 -6.86 0.82 5.35
CA GLY A 19 -7.75 1.45 6.33
C GLY A 19 -7.24 2.82 6.74
N THR A 20 -7.67 3.29 7.92
CA THR A 20 -7.16 4.53 8.48
C THR A 20 -5.67 4.39 8.79
N SER A 21 -4.89 5.44 8.52
CA SER A 21 -3.47 5.43 8.89
C SER A 21 -3.30 5.23 10.40
N ARG A 22 -2.30 4.43 10.76
CA ARG A 22 -1.92 4.19 12.15
C ARG A 22 -0.82 5.14 12.62
N ASP A 23 -0.36 6.04 11.74
CA ASP A 23 0.71 6.97 12.06
C ASP A 23 0.17 8.14 12.88
N ASP A 24 0.93 8.56 13.89
CA ASP A 24 0.52 9.64 14.79
C ASP A 24 0.68 11.04 14.18
N ASP A 25 1.49 11.15 13.14
CA ASP A 25 1.84 12.43 12.53
C ASP A 25 0.98 12.83 11.33
N VAL A 26 -0.13 12.13 11.12
CA VAL A 26 -1.04 12.39 9.99
C VAL A 26 -2.44 12.70 10.49
N ALA A 27 -3.22 13.40 9.65
CA ALA A 27 -4.60 13.73 9.95
C ALA A 27 -5.51 12.51 9.86
N PRO A 28 -6.71 12.53 10.50
CA PRO A 28 -7.65 11.39 10.46
C PRO A 28 -8.13 11.03 9.04
N GLU A 29 -8.05 11.98 8.09
CA GLU A 29 -8.46 11.79 6.71
C GLU A 29 -7.42 11.02 5.87
N VAL A 30 -6.30 10.63 6.47
CA VAL A 30 -5.25 9.88 5.78
C VAL A 30 -5.48 8.39 5.94
N GLY A 31 -5.60 7.70 4.81
CA GLY A 31 -5.66 6.24 4.77
C GLY A 31 -4.27 5.63 4.62
N GLU A 32 -4.19 4.34 4.82
CA GLU A 32 -2.93 3.59 4.72
C GLU A 32 -3.14 2.27 4.00
N ILE A 33 -2.28 1.98 3.04
CA ILE A 33 -2.14 0.64 2.47
C ILE A 33 -1.24 -0.12 3.43
N ARG A 34 -1.78 -1.16 4.07
CA ARG A 34 -1.08 -1.89 5.13
C ARG A 34 -0.34 -3.12 4.67
N ALA A 35 -0.86 -3.77 3.63
CA ALA A 35 -0.26 -4.99 3.09
C ALA A 35 -0.72 -5.19 1.66
N LEU A 36 0.18 -5.69 0.84
CA LEU A 36 -0.13 -6.12 -0.52
C LEU A 36 0.65 -7.39 -0.78
N PHE A 37 -0.07 -8.45 -1.13
CA PHE A 37 0.53 -9.74 -1.48
C PHE A 37 -0.05 -10.23 -2.80
N VAL A 38 0.83 -10.71 -3.67
CA VAL A 38 0.44 -11.42 -4.89
C VAL A 38 1.24 -12.72 -4.94
N ARG A 39 0.54 -13.84 -5.08
CA ARG A 39 1.21 -15.13 -5.14
C ARG A 39 2.19 -15.17 -6.33
N PRO A 40 3.37 -15.82 -6.19
CA PRO A 40 4.38 -15.78 -7.25
C PRO A 40 3.89 -16.27 -8.62
N ALA A 41 3.01 -17.26 -8.65
CA ALA A 41 2.45 -17.79 -9.91
C ALA A 41 1.60 -16.74 -10.67
N ALA A 42 1.13 -15.70 -9.98
CA ALA A 42 0.32 -14.63 -10.57
C ALA A 42 1.11 -13.34 -10.82
N TRP A 43 2.42 -13.34 -10.59
CA TRP A 43 3.25 -12.15 -10.82
C TRP A 43 3.27 -11.77 -12.31
N ARG A 44 3.41 -10.47 -12.58
CA ARG A 44 3.49 -9.88 -13.92
C ARG A 44 2.21 -10.03 -14.75
N GLN A 45 1.09 -10.28 -14.08
CA GLN A 45 -0.22 -10.38 -14.74
C GLN A 45 -1.13 -9.20 -14.38
N GLY A 46 -0.59 -8.16 -13.75
CA GLY A 46 -1.34 -6.96 -13.41
C GLY A 46 -2.20 -7.09 -12.15
N VAL A 47 -2.10 -8.18 -11.39
CA VAL A 47 -2.90 -8.40 -10.19
C VAL A 47 -2.61 -7.36 -9.12
N GLY A 48 -1.33 -7.08 -8.84
CA GLY A 48 -0.94 -6.08 -7.86
C GLY A 48 -1.46 -4.68 -8.21
N SER A 49 -1.35 -4.30 -9.48
CA SER A 49 -1.83 -2.99 -9.95
C SER A 49 -3.34 -2.89 -9.86
N ALA A 50 -4.07 -3.96 -10.20
CA ALA A 50 -5.53 -3.99 -10.06
C ALA A 50 -5.96 -3.86 -8.60
N LEU A 51 -5.29 -4.57 -7.69
CA LEU A 51 -5.56 -4.47 -6.26
C LEU A 51 -5.28 -3.07 -5.72
N MET A 52 -4.14 -2.47 -6.10
CA MET A 52 -3.79 -1.11 -5.66
C MET A 52 -4.82 -0.10 -6.16
N SER A 53 -5.19 -0.16 -7.44
CA SER A 53 -6.19 0.76 -8.00
C SER A 53 -7.53 0.63 -7.30
N ALA A 54 -7.98 -0.60 -7.03
CA ALA A 54 -9.23 -0.85 -6.33
C ALA A 54 -9.19 -0.33 -4.88
N ALA A 55 -8.06 -0.52 -4.19
CA ALA A 55 -7.90 -0.02 -2.82
C ALA A 55 -7.93 1.51 -2.77
N LEU A 56 -7.25 2.18 -3.69
CA LEU A 56 -7.26 3.65 -3.77
C LEU A 56 -8.65 4.18 -4.07
N ASP A 57 -9.39 3.53 -4.97
CA ASP A 57 -10.78 3.90 -5.25
C ASP A 57 -11.65 3.72 -4.00
N SER A 58 -11.49 2.63 -3.28
CA SER A 58 -12.23 2.37 -2.04
C SER A 58 -11.93 3.42 -0.97
N LEU A 59 -10.67 3.81 -0.82
CA LEU A 59 -10.29 4.87 0.12
C LEU A 59 -10.95 6.20 -0.24
N ARG A 60 -11.00 6.56 -1.53
CA ARG A 60 -11.71 7.76 -2.00
C ARG A 60 -13.18 7.71 -1.63
N GLU A 61 -13.84 6.59 -1.89
CA GLU A 61 -15.25 6.40 -1.59
C GLU A 61 -15.54 6.47 -0.09
N LEU A 62 -14.60 6.03 0.73
CA LEU A 62 -14.72 6.10 2.19
C LEU A 62 -14.43 7.50 2.76
N GLY A 63 -14.03 8.45 1.91
CA GLY A 63 -13.81 9.83 2.31
C GLY A 63 -12.38 10.20 2.68
N TYR A 64 -11.42 9.29 2.51
CA TYR A 64 -10.01 9.62 2.72
C TYR A 64 -9.50 10.55 1.64
N THR A 65 -8.70 11.53 2.04
CA THR A 65 -8.16 12.55 1.12
C THR A 65 -6.72 12.28 0.72
N GLU A 66 -6.04 11.40 1.43
CA GLU A 66 -4.67 11.00 1.15
C GLU A 66 -4.49 9.53 1.50
N ALA A 67 -3.45 8.92 0.92
CA ALA A 67 -3.06 7.55 1.23
C ALA A 67 -1.56 7.47 1.47
N THR A 68 -1.15 6.63 2.41
CA THR A 68 0.24 6.33 2.69
C THR A 68 0.52 4.85 2.55
N VAL A 69 1.79 4.51 2.35
CA VAL A 69 2.28 3.13 2.40
C VAL A 69 3.73 3.15 2.89
N TRP A 70 4.05 2.25 3.82
CA TRP A 70 5.42 2.07 4.29
C TRP A 70 6.12 1.01 3.46
N SER A 71 7.39 1.25 3.15
CA SER A 71 8.21 0.34 2.36
C SER A 71 9.63 0.33 2.91
N PHE A 72 10.34 -0.78 2.77
CA PHE A 72 11.76 -0.80 3.08
C PHE A 72 12.52 0.04 2.06
N ALA A 73 13.44 0.89 2.53
CA ALA A 73 14.17 1.82 1.68
C ALA A 73 14.93 1.11 0.56
N ASP A 74 15.43 -0.09 0.83
CA ASP A 74 16.22 -0.86 -0.13
C ASP A 74 15.38 -1.74 -1.06
N ASN A 75 14.07 -1.77 -0.89
CA ASN A 75 13.19 -2.57 -1.75
C ASN A 75 12.87 -1.79 -3.04
N SER A 76 13.83 -1.77 -3.96
CA SER A 76 13.71 -1.01 -5.21
C SER A 76 12.49 -1.38 -6.03
N ARG A 77 12.12 -2.65 -6.04
CA ARG A 77 10.98 -3.16 -6.81
C ARG A 77 9.66 -2.64 -6.26
N ALA A 78 9.46 -2.73 -4.95
CA ALA A 78 8.26 -2.21 -4.31
C ALA A 78 8.20 -0.68 -4.44
N ASN A 79 9.31 0.00 -4.26
CA ASN A 79 9.38 1.46 -4.36
C ASN A 79 9.00 1.94 -5.76
N ALA A 80 9.50 1.29 -6.81
CA ALA A 80 9.13 1.60 -8.19
C ALA A 80 7.63 1.37 -8.44
N PHE A 81 7.07 0.30 -7.87
CA PHE A 81 5.64 0.00 -7.98
C PHE A 81 4.80 1.11 -7.34
N TYR A 82 5.16 1.56 -6.13
CA TYR A 82 4.43 2.63 -5.46
C TYR A 82 4.54 3.95 -6.23
N GLU A 83 5.72 4.28 -6.74
CA GLU A 83 5.92 5.47 -7.57
C GLU A 83 5.10 5.41 -8.85
N HIS A 84 5.01 4.25 -9.47
CA HIS A 84 4.17 4.04 -10.64
C HIS A 84 2.70 4.32 -10.33
N HIS A 85 2.25 4.03 -9.13
CA HIS A 85 0.87 4.27 -8.69
C HIS A 85 0.64 5.65 -8.08
N GLY A 86 1.55 6.58 -8.27
CA GLY A 86 1.37 7.97 -7.89
C GLY A 86 1.88 8.35 -6.50
N PHE A 87 2.47 7.42 -5.78
CA PHE A 87 3.05 7.71 -4.48
C PHE A 87 4.42 8.38 -4.61
N ARG A 88 4.76 9.24 -3.64
CA ARG A 88 6.07 9.87 -3.53
C ARG A 88 6.51 9.84 -2.08
N ARG A 89 7.81 9.72 -1.83
CA ARG A 89 8.35 9.79 -0.47
C ARG A 89 7.99 11.13 0.16
N ASP A 90 7.53 11.10 1.41
CA ASP A 90 7.14 12.31 2.14
C ASP A 90 8.16 12.75 3.20
N GLY A 91 9.30 12.07 3.30
CA GLY A 91 10.37 12.38 4.23
C GLY A 91 10.30 11.65 5.56
N ALA A 92 9.20 10.99 5.87
CA ALA A 92 9.10 10.19 7.10
C ALA A 92 9.86 8.87 6.93
N ASP A 93 10.54 8.47 8.00
CA ASP A 93 11.21 7.17 8.06
C ASP A 93 11.11 6.58 9.46
N LYS A 94 11.39 5.30 9.57
CA LYS A 94 11.41 4.59 10.85
C LYS A 94 12.23 3.32 10.77
N ARG A 95 12.62 2.81 11.96
CA ARG A 95 13.27 1.51 12.11
C ARG A 95 12.59 0.77 13.24
N GLU A 96 12.05 -0.39 12.94
CA GLU A 96 11.33 -1.21 13.92
C GLU A 96 12.12 -2.46 14.27
N ALA A 97 12.15 -2.82 15.56
CA ALA A 97 12.87 -4.00 16.03
C ALA A 97 12.37 -5.28 15.38
N ILE A 98 11.04 -5.39 15.14
CA ILE A 98 10.43 -6.56 14.51
C ILE A 98 10.96 -6.80 13.09
N TRP A 99 11.44 -5.74 12.41
CA TRP A 99 12.02 -5.82 11.06
C TRP A 99 13.53 -5.66 11.09
N ALA A 100 14.21 -6.16 12.13
CA ALA A 100 15.67 -6.09 12.30
C ALA A 100 16.22 -4.67 12.16
N ARG A 101 15.43 -3.65 12.49
CA ARG A 101 15.75 -2.21 12.41
C ARG A 101 16.16 -1.77 11.00
N LEU A 102 15.66 -2.44 9.96
CA LEU A 102 15.83 -1.99 8.59
C LEU A 102 15.13 -0.64 8.39
N LEU A 103 15.72 0.20 7.56
CA LEU A 103 15.14 1.52 7.28
C LEU A 103 13.87 1.37 6.45
N GLU A 104 12.76 1.90 6.97
CA GLU A 104 11.51 2.02 6.26
C GLU A 104 11.28 3.49 5.89
N VAL A 105 10.71 3.71 4.73
CA VAL A 105 10.34 5.04 4.23
C VAL A 105 8.86 5.07 3.92
N ARG A 106 8.23 6.24 4.09
CA ARG A 106 6.81 6.40 3.81
C ARG A 106 6.60 7.05 2.45
N TYR A 107 5.73 6.44 1.68
CA TYR A 107 5.22 6.99 0.42
C TYR A 107 3.81 7.54 0.65
N ARG A 108 3.47 8.61 -0.04
CA ARG A 108 2.21 9.33 0.16
C ARG A 108 1.68 9.88 -1.15
N GLN A 109 0.35 9.96 -1.26
CA GLN A 109 -0.28 10.65 -2.38
C GLN A 109 -1.61 11.28 -1.96
N GLU A 110 -2.03 12.28 -2.70
CA GLU A 110 -3.36 12.85 -2.57
C GLU A 110 -4.36 11.98 -3.33
N LEU A 111 -5.55 11.83 -2.76
CA LEU A 111 -6.68 11.14 -3.37
C LEU A 111 -7.69 12.19 -3.81
N SER A 112 -7.66 12.53 -5.06
CA SER A 112 -8.57 13.56 -5.61
C SER A 112 -9.87 12.95 -6.11
#